data_feb6046b813e32236e545e28ae465815
#
_entry.id   feb6046b813e32236e545e28ae465815
#
_cell.length_a   1.000
_cell.length_b   1.000
_cell.length_c   1.000
_cell.angle_alpha   90.00
_cell.angle_beta   90.00
_cell.angle_gamma   90.00
#
_symmetry.space_group_name_H-M   'P 1'
#
loop_
_entity.id
_entity.type
_entity.pdbx_description
1 polymer ?
#
loop_
_entity_poly.entity_id
_entity_poly.type
_entity_poly.pdbx_seq_one_letter_code
_entity_poly.pdbx_strand_id
1 'polypeptide(L)'
;MLTALAMAASMVACGDKKTDETAADSTEVAMTEAGTESTEAETESEEVLPEGMYRSELTNELIDESLKNQRPIAVMVDNESIALPHYGLSQADVVYEMMNSTLNGRITRFMVLVKDWENIKQLGSIRSVRPTNILIASEWNAVICHDGGPFYIDEYMADPSVDNFSGTFSRVDNGKSRENTEYILPGDLDKNFENSGVSKEYTSYYEGPHYQFASESNPVDLSSAPDAIDANTVDLPFPHNGSYLEYNADDQLYYYSEYGKAHVDPGNDNKQLCFKNLLIQSCGYTQYDEHGYLIFDCVSQGGGYYVTNGKAIPVTWKKEKMTSPTRYYDAAGNEIKINTGKTYVGFVPVDDWLDLVIE
;
A
#
# COMPACT_ATOMS: atom_id res chain seq x y z
N MET A 1 7.88 -25.54 51.37
CA MET A 1 9.31 -25.64 51.69
C MET A 1 10.04 -24.63 50.81
N LEU A 2 10.52 -23.58 51.50
CA LEU A 2 11.35 -22.51 50.93
C LEU A 2 12.73 -23.06 50.53
N THR A 3 13.32 -22.53 49.49
CA THR A 3 14.72 -22.12 49.56
C THR A 3 14.98 -21.05 48.51
N ALA A 4 15.18 -19.83 48.97
CA ALA A 4 15.78 -18.74 48.30
C ALA A 4 17.32 -18.86 48.41
N LEU A 5 18.08 -18.41 47.42
CA LEU A 5 19.46 -18.04 47.62
C LEU A 5 19.80 -16.79 46.79
N ALA A 6 20.29 -15.82 47.50
CA ALA A 6 20.61 -14.47 47.07
C ALA A 6 22.08 -14.27 46.85
N MET A 7 22.41 -13.21 46.11
CA MET A 7 23.56 -12.28 46.19
C MET A 7 25.00 -12.77 45.91
N ALA A 8 25.68 -12.02 45.04
CA ALA A 8 26.79 -11.17 45.48
C ALA A 8 27.18 -10.14 44.40
N ALA A 9 27.09 -8.89 44.78
CA ALA A 9 27.73 -7.74 44.14
C ALA A 9 29.17 -7.62 44.63
N SER A 10 30.09 -7.16 43.78
CA SER A 10 31.35 -6.59 44.24
C SER A 10 31.73 -5.38 43.40
N MET A 11 31.63 -4.22 44.06
CA MET A 11 32.33 -3.00 43.69
C MET A 11 33.75 -3.06 44.17
N VAL A 12 34.71 -2.53 43.44
CA VAL A 12 35.94 -1.93 44.00
C VAL A 12 36.31 -0.70 43.18
N ALA A 13 36.62 0.35 43.92
CA ALA A 13 36.82 1.75 43.52
C ALA A 13 38.32 2.11 43.42
N CYS A 14 38.52 3.18 42.65
CA CYS A 14 39.50 4.28 42.80
C CYS A 14 41.02 3.98 42.98
N GLY A 15 41.81 4.76 42.25
CA GLY A 15 43.19 5.10 42.57
C GLY A 15 43.86 6.01 41.55
N ASP A 16 43.77 7.34 41.77
CA ASP A 16 44.59 8.37 41.14
C ASP A 16 46.08 8.20 41.41
N LYS A 17 46.95 8.53 40.44
CA LYS A 17 48.14 9.38 40.68
C LYS A 17 48.80 9.87 39.38
N LYS A 18 49.21 11.14 39.51
CA LYS A 18 49.87 12.07 38.56
C LYS A 18 51.36 11.81 38.35
N THR A 19 51.85 12.50 37.27
CA THR A 19 53.17 13.09 36.96
C THR A 19 54.24 12.11 36.49
N ASP A 20 55.10 12.34 35.44
CA ASP A 20 55.81 13.59 35.06
C ASP A 20 56.34 13.48 33.59
N GLU A 21 56.66 14.64 33.06
CA GLU A 21 57.29 14.93 31.76
C GLU A 21 58.64 14.29 31.51
N THR A 22 58.96 13.96 30.24
CA THR A 22 60.23 14.39 29.61
C THR A 22 60.14 14.30 28.07
N ALA A 23 60.87 15.23 27.46
CA ALA A 23 60.83 15.68 26.08
C ALA A 23 61.57 14.80 25.03
N ALA A 24 61.11 15.06 23.79
CA ALA A 24 61.82 15.14 22.51
C ALA A 24 62.48 13.87 21.91
N ASP A 25 62.02 13.46 20.77
CA ASP A 25 62.81 13.48 19.54
C ASP A 25 61.90 13.49 18.28
N SER A 26 62.30 14.36 17.35
CA SER A 26 61.64 14.60 16.07
C SER A 26 62.05 13.56 15.04
N THR A 27 61.11 12.91 14.38
CA THR A 27 61.33 12.31 13.08
C THR A 27 60.14 12.64 12.16
N GLU A 28 60.45 13.50 11.19
CA GLU A 28 59.61 13.79 10.04
C GLU A 28 59.33 12.51 9.25
N VAL A 29 58.05 12.13 9.11
CA VAL A 29 57.60 11.16 8.12
C VAL A 29 56.61 11.86 7.21
N ALA A 30 56.95 11.92 5.92
CA ALA A 30 56.20 12.53 4.87
C ALA A 30 54.76 11.97 4.81
N MET A 31 53.78 12.86 4.94
CA MET A 31 52.37 12.56 4.67
C MET A 31 52.18 12.57 3.14
N THR A 32 51.92 11.39 2.59
CA THR A 32 51.36 11.25 1.25
C THR A 32 49.88 11.69 1.32
N GLU A 33 49.52 12.72 0.58
CA GLU A 33 48.16 13.12 0.38
C GLU A 33 47.35 11.97 -0.30
N ALA A 34 46.50 11.33 0.46
CA ALA A 34 45.45 10.50 -0.11
C ALA A 34 44.35 11.42 -0.65
N GLY A 35 44.18 11.41 -1.97
CA GLY A 35 43.12 12.14 -2.64
C GLY A 35 41.77 11.75 -2.09
N THR A 36 41.07 12.73 -1.56
CA THR A 36 39.64 12.63 -1.24
C THR A 36 38.92 12.66 -2.59
N GLU A 37 38.49 11.49 -3.07
CA GLU A 37 37.44 11.46 -4.10
C GLU A 37 36.17 12.06 -3.46
N SER A 38 35.86 13.28 -3.85
CA SER A 38 34.54 13.86 -3.60
C SER A 38 33.57 13.12 -4.51
N THR A 39 32.74 12.28 -3.93
CA THR A 39 31.51 11.81 -4.59
C THR A 39 30.66 13.07 -4.82
N GLU A 40 30.65 13.58 -6.05
CA GLU A 40 29.67 14.57 -6.48
C GLU A 40 28.31 13.90 -6.32
N ALA A 41 27.52 14.38 -5.37
CA ALA A 41 26.10 14.10 -5.34
C ALA A 41 25.54 14.69 -6.65
N GLU A 42 25.07 13.83 -7.54
CA GLU A 42 24.30 14.24 -8.70
C GLU A 42 23.10 15.01 -8.17
N THR A 43 23.10 16.31 -8.33
CA THR A 43 21.93 17.15 -8.15
C THR A 43 20.98 16.78 -9.27
N GLU A 44 19.96 15.96 -8.96
CA GLU A 44 18.83 15.76 -9.86
C GLU A 44 18.31 17.15 -10.22
N SER A 45 18.35 17.51 -11.51
CA SER A 45 17.78 18.77 -12.01
C SER A 45 16.28 18.73 -11.70
N GLU A 46 15.74 19.76 -11.05
CA GLU A 46 14.30 19.86 -10.82
C GLU A 46 13.56 19.65 -12.15
N GLU A 47 12.69 18.66 -12.18
CA GLU A 47 11.86 18.36 -13.34
C GLU A 47 10.92 19.55 -13.60
N VAL A 48 10.94 20.08 -14.81
CA VAL A 48 9.99 21.14 -15.22
C VAL A 48 8.71 20.46 -15.70
N LEU A 49 7.67 20.50 -14.86
CA LEU A 49 6.36 19.95 -15.20
C LEU A 49 5.63 20.85 -16.21
N PRO A 50 4.73 20.27 -17.04
CA PRO A 50 3.81 21.06 -17.87
C PRO A 50 2.94 22.00 -17.01
N GLU A 51 2.61 23.16 -17.56
CA GLU A 51 1.75 24.14 -16.87
C GLU A 51 0.39 23.52 -16.50
N GLY A 52 -0.06 23.72 -15.26
CA GLY A 52 -1.32 23.19 -14.73
C GLY A 52 -1.32 21.70 -14.41
N MET A 53 -0.16 21.05 -14.41
CA MET A 53 -0.02 19.63 -14.08
C MET A 53 0.86 19.43 -12.84
N TYR A 54 0.60 18.37 -12.09
CA TYR A 54 1.48 17.90 -11.02
C TYR A 54 1.59 16.37 -11.05
N ARG A 55 2.59 15.82 -10.34
CA ARG A 55 2.75 14.38 -10.22
C ARG A 55 1.89 13.86 -9.06
N SER A 56 0.97 12.93 -9.38
CA SER A 56 0.10 12.29 -8.39
C SER A 56 0.93 11.57 -7.33
N GLU A 57 0.62 11.78 -6.07
CA GLU A 57 1.23 11.06 -4.94
C GLU A 57 0.83 9.58 -4.88
N LEU A 58 -0.18 9.13 -5.65
CA LEU A 58 -0.60 7.73 -5.71
C LEU A 58 0.09 6.95 -6.83
N THR A 59 0.34 7.60 -7.98
CA THR A 59 0.85 6.93 -9.19
C THR A 59 2.08 7.57 -9.81
N ASN A 60 2.44 8.80 -9.38
CA ASN A 60 3.44 9.66 -10.03
C ASN A 60 3.11 10.03 -11.49
N GLU A 61 1.93 9.69 -11.97
CA GLU A 61 1.45 10.16 -13.29
C GLU A 61 1.10 11.65 -13.23
N LEU A 62 1.21 12.33 -14.37
CA LEU A 62 0.83 13.73 -14.50
C LEU A 62 -0.69 13.86 -14.50
N ILE A 63 -1.23 14.60 -13.54
CA ILE A 63 -2.65 14.91 -13.42
C ILE A 63 -2.85 16.42 -13.20
N ASP A 64 -4.09 16.88 -13.31
CA ASP A 64 -4.45 18.31 -13.16
C ASP A 64 -4.05 18.84 -11.79
N GLU A 65 -3.38 20.02 -11.75
CA GLU A 65 -2.88 20.64 -10.52
C GLU A 65 -3.99 20.98 -9.52
N SER A 66 -5.23 21.19 -9.99
CA SER A 66 -6.39 21.42 -9.10
C SER A 66 -6.65 20.26 -8.14
N LEU A 67 -6.21 19.04 -8.49
CA LEU A 67 -6.35 17.84 -7.67
C LEU A 67 -5.28 17.72 -6.58
N LYS A 68 -4.24 18.57 -6.56
CA LYS A 68 -3.08 18.43 -5.68
C LYS A 68 -3.44 18.27 -4.21
N ASN A 69 -4.38 19.05 -3.73
CA ASN A 69 -4.81 19.00 -2.33
C ASN A 69 -6.02 18.08 -2.10
N GLN A 70 -6.63 17.54 -3.16
CA GLN A 70 -7.78 16.66 -3.05
C GLN A 70 -7.40 15.34 -2.39
N ARG A 71 -8.19 14.91 -1.40
CA ARG A 71 -8.05 13.58 -0.78
C ARG A 71 -8.50 12.50 -1.76
N PRO A 72 -7.83 11.34 -1.78
CA PRO A 72 -8.40 10.19 -2.47
C PRO A 72 -9.64 9.67 -1.72
N ILE A 73 -10.49 8.97 -2.43
CA ILE A 73 -11.50 8.10 -1.82
C ILE A 73 -10.96 6.68 -1.72
N ALA A 74 -11.38 5.95 -0.68
CA ALA A 74 -11.11 4.53 -0.48
C ALA A 74 -12.42 3.76 -0.55
N VAL A 75 -12.67 3.03 -1.63
CA VAL A 75 -13.95 2.37 -1.88
C VAL A 75 -13.83 0.87 -1.63
N MET A 76 -14.74 0.34 -0.79
CA MET A 76 -14.84 -1.09 -0.51
C MET A 76 -15.62 -1.76 -1.62
N VAL A 77 -14.98 -2.64 -2.40
CA VAL A 77 -15.62 -3.33 -3.53
C VAL A 77 -15.70 -4.83 -3.25
N ASP A 78 -16.88 -5.39 -3.48
CA ASP A 78 -17.11 -6.83 -3.33
C ASP A 78 -16.29 -7.63 -4.34
N ASN A 79 -15.71 -8.75 -3.91
CA ASN A 79 -14.95 -9.62 -4.80
C ASN A 79 -15.56 -11.04 -4.91
N GLU A 80 -16.85 -11.18 -4.65
CA GLU A 80 -17.59 -12.40 -4.98
C GLU A 80 -17.95 -12.45 -6.48
N SER A 81 -17.98 -13.64 -7.04
CA SER A 81 -18.31 -13.86 -8.45
C SER A 81 -19.68 -13.26 -8.85
N ILE A 82 -20.63 -13.18 -7.91
CA ILE A 82 -21.93 -12.55 -8.11
C ILE A 82 -21.83 -11.03 -8.27
N ALA A 83 -20.79 -10.40 -7.75
CA ALA A 83 -20.55 -8.97 -7.88
C ALA A 83 -20.07 -8.58 -9.30
N LEU A 84 -19.50 -9.52 -10.02
CA LEU A 84 -18.95 -9.28 -11.36
C LEU A 84 -20.06 -8.95 -12.41
N PRO A 85 -19.75 -8.12 -13.42
CA PRO A 85 -18.50 -7.38 -13.58
C PRO A 85 -18.40 -6.20 -12.61
N HIS A 86 -17.18 -5.86 -12.22
CA HIS A 86 -16.93 -4.61 -11.49
C HIS A 86 -16.86 -3.42 -12.45
N TYR A 87 -17.22 -2.25 -11.94
CA TYR A 87 -17.17 -0.99 -12.66
C TYR A 87 -16.19 -0.04 -11.96
N GLY A 88 -15.43 0.73 -12.72
CA GLY A 88 -14.54 1.78 -12.23
C GLY A 88 -13.19 1.30 -11.69
N LEU A 89 -12.96 -0.02 -11.52
CA LEU A 89 -11.71 -0.53 -10.96
C LEU A 89 -10.51 -0.27 -11.86
N SER A 90 -10.69 -0.30 -13.18
CA SER A 90 -9.63 0.02 -14.12
C SER A 90 -9.17 1.49 -14.06
N GLN A 91 -9.92 2.36 -13.38
CA GLN A 91 -9.58 3.77 -13.15
C GLN A 91 -8.95 4.01 -11.78
N ALA A 92 -8.90 2.99 -10.91
CA ALA A 92 -8.26 3.09 -9.60
C ALA A 92 -6.75 3.30 -9.73
N ASP A 93 -6.18 4.10 -8.81
CA ASP A 93 -4.76 4.39 -8.72
C ASP A 93 -4.00 3.30 -7.95
N VAL A 94 -4.58 2.86 -6.83
CA VAL A 94 -4.06 1.77 -6.00
C VAL A 94 -5.19 0.81 -5.68
N VAL A 95 -4.94 -0.49 -5.86
CA VAL A 95 -5.90 -1.55 -5.54
C VAL A 95 -5.30 -2.45 -4.47
N TYR A 96 -5.97 -2.50 -3.32
CA TYR A 96 -5.68 -3.46 -2.26
C TYR A 96 -6.59 -4.67 -2.40
N GLU A 97 -6.03 -5.86 -2.36
CA GLU A 97 -6.77 -7.11 -2.25
C GLU A 97 -6.36 -7.85 -0.98
N MET A 98 -7.33 -8.25 -0.17
CA MET A 98 -7.09 -8.92 1.09
C MET A 98 -8.20 -9.89 1.45
N MET A 99 -7.87 -10.96 2.15
CA MET A 99 -8.85 -11.88 2.70
C MET A 99 -9.83 -11.11 3.60
N ASN A 100 -11.12 -11.27 3.33
CA ASN A 100 -12.20 -10.63 4.08
C ASN A 100 -12.79 -11.55 5.16
N SER A 101 -12.71 -12.86 4.95
CA SER A 101 -13.18 -13.88 5.87
C SER A 101 -12.36 -15.16 5.73
N THR A 102 -12.08 -15.84 6.84
CA THR A 102 -11.48 -17.17 6.87
C THR A 102 -12.44 -18.26 6.41
N LEU A 103 -13.75 -17.95 6.37
CA LEU A 103 -14.80 -18.80 5.82
C LEU A 103 -15.05 -18.51 4.34
N ASN A 104 -16.00 -19.24 3.74
CA ASN A 104 -16.39 -19.08 2.34
C ASN A 104 -15.21 -19.22 1.37
N GLY A 105 -14.29 -20.16 1.63
CA GLY A 105 -13.12 -20.40 0.80
C GLY A 105 -12.08 -19.29 0.88
N ARG A 106 -12.02 -18.56 1.98
CA ARG A 106 -11.06 -17.44 2.20
C ARG A 106 -11.27 -16.30 1.19
N ILE A 107 -12.54 -15.94 1.00
CA ILE A 107 -12.92 -14.87 0.07
C ILE A 107 -12.16 -13.57 0.32
N THR A 108 -11.74 -12.91 -0.75
CA THR A 108 -11.10 -11.59 -0.68
C THR A 108 -12.11 -10.44 -0.84
N ARG A 109 -11.65 -9.25 -0.60
CA ARG A 109 -12.32 -7.98 -0.91
C ARG A 109 -11.30 -6.98 -1.44
N PHE A 110 -11.74 -6.15 -2.38
CA PHE A 110 -10.97 -5.00 -2.81
C PHE A 110 -11.23 -3.78 -1.92
N MET A 111 -10.19 -3.00 -1.69
CA MET A 111 -10.26 -1.60 -1.36
C MET A 111 -9.52 -0.84 -2.45
N VAL A 112 -10.18 0.07 -3.14
CA VAL A 112 -9.58 0.81 -4.24
C VAL A 112 -9.44 2.28 -3.89
N LEU A 113 -8.27 2.85 -4.16
CA LEU A 113 -8.01 4.28 -4.00
C LEU A 113 -8.14 4.99 -5.33
N VAL A 114 -8.82 6.11 -5.33
CA VAL A 114 -9.02 6.94 -6.51
C VAL A 114 -8.79 8.40 -6.14
N LYS A 115 -7.86 9.05 -6.84
CA LYS A 115 -7.56 10.48 -6.68
C LYS A 115 -8.48 11.35 -7.52
N ASP A 116 -8.60 11.05 -8.80
CA ASP A 116 -9.48 11.77 -9.73
C ASP A 116 -10.87 11.14 -9.78
N TRP A 117 -11.59 11.21 -8.64
CA TRP A 117 -12.86 10.53 -8.49
C TRP A 117 -14.05 11.27 -9.16
N GLU A 118 -13.91 12.53 -9.54
CA GLU A 118 -14.98 13.27 -10.24
C GLU A 118 -15.22 12.74 -11.67
N ASN A 119 -14.20 12.13 -12.29
CA ASN A 119 -14.26 11.57 -13.63
C ASN A 119 -14.75 10.11 -13.69
N ILE A 120 -15.11 9.51 -12.55
CA ILE A 120 -15.66 8.17 -12.50
C ILE A 120 -17.14 8.18 -12.86
N LYS A 121 -17.53 7.38 -13.86
CA LYS A 121 -18.91 7.21 -14.27
C LYS A 121 -19.71 6.27 -13.37
N GLN A 122 -19.07 5.23 -12.90
CA GLN A 122 -19.64 4.22 -12.00
C GLN A 122 -18.51 3.47 -11.30
N LEU A 123 -18.60 3.30 -9.97
CA LEU A 123 -17.62 2.54 -9.19
C LEU A 123 -18.31 1.64 -8.16
N GLY A 124 -17.99 0.36 -8.15
CA GLY A 124 -18.54 -0.64 -7.23
C GLY A 124 -18.77 -2.00 -7.87
N SER A 125 -19.56 -2.86 -7.23
CA SER A 125 -20.53 -2.66 -6.13
C SER A 125 -19.86 -2.45 -4.77
N ILE A 126 -20.40 -1.47 -4.03
CA ILE A 126 -19.87 -1.08 -2.72
C ILE A 126 -20.32 -2.08 -1.64
N ARG A 127 -19.41 -2.38 -0.72
CA ARG A 127 -19.64 -3.33 0.38
C ARG A 127 -19.15 -2.80 1.73
N SER A 128 -19.37 -3.63 2.74
CA SER A 128 -19.02 -3.32 4.12
C SER A 128 -17.51 -3.19 4.32
N VAL A 129 -17.11 -2.21 5.12
CA VAL A 129 -15.73 -2.00 5.56
C VAL A 129 -15.35 -2.98 6.67
N ARG A 130 -14.05 -3.23 6.83
CA ARG A 130 -13.44 -3.99 7.93
C ARG A 130 -12.37 -3.12 8.60
N PRO A 131 -11.96 -3.43 9.85
CA PRO A 131 -10.92 -2.65 10.54
C PRO A 131 -9.63 -2.48 9.73
N THR A 132 -9.15 -3.52 9.07
CA THR A 132 -7.96 -3.44 8.19
C THR A 132 -8.10 -2.35 7.13
N ASN A 133 -9.28 -2.27 6.48
CA ASN A 133 -9.51 -1.23 5.47
C ASN A 133 -9.42 0.18 6.05
N ILE A 134 -9.92 0.39 7.29
CA ILE A 134 -9.85 1.68 7.97
C ILE A 134 -8.39 2.05 8.27
N LEU A 135 -7.61 1.08 8.79
CA LEU A 135 -6.19 1.27 9.09
C LEU A 135 -5.37 1.64 7.85
N ILE A 136 -5.70 1.04 6.69
CA ILE A 136 -5.02 1.32 5.42
C ILE A 136 -5.53 2.63 4.81
N ALA A 137 -6.84 2.89 4.78
CA ALA A 137 -7.37 4.14 4.24
C ALA A 137 -6.85 5.38 5.00
N SER A 138 -6.61 5.24 6.32
CA SER A 138 -6.11 6.32 7.16
C SER A 138 -4.68 6.74 6.82
N GLU A 139 -3.82 5.84 6.33
CA GLU A 139 -2.47 6.21 5.90
C GLU A 139 -2.45 7.12 4.66
N TRP A 140 -3.50 7.06 3.86
CA TRP A 140 -3.71 7.92 2.70
C TRP A 140 -4.50 9.18 3.03
N ASN A 141 -4.98 9.32 4.25
CA ASN A 141 -5.98 10.30 4.63
C ASN A 141 -7.20 10.26 3.69
N ALA A 142 -7.55 9.07 3.19
CA ALA A 142 -8.63 8.85 2.25
C ALA A 142 -10.01 8.95 2.92
N VAL A 143 -11.03 9.35 2.17
CA VAL A 143 -12.42 9.28 2.63
C VAL A 143 -12.98 7.90 2.29
N ILE A 144 -13.42 7.15 3.31
CA ILE A 144 -13.86 5.76 3.15
C ILE A 144 -15.29 5.72 2.62
N CYS A 145 -15.50 5.02 1.49
CA CYS A 145 -16.80 4.79 0.88
C CYS A 145 -17.21 3.33 1.04
N HIS A 146 -18.27 3.07 1.82
CA HIS A 146 -18.68 1.70 2.18
C HIS A 146 -20.19 1.58 2.41
N ASP A 147 -20.72 0.36 2.52
CA ASP A 147 -22.09 0.07 2.94
C ASP A 147 -22.07 -0.84 4.18
N GLY A 148 -22.12 -0.23 5.35
CA GLY A 148 -22.12 -0.92 6.63
C GLY A 148 -20.77 -1.52 7.05
N GLY A 149 -20.82 -2.34 8.09
CA GLY A 149 -19.69 -3.04 8.70
C GLY A 149 -20.11 -3.77 9.97
N PRO A 150 -19.26 -4.64 10.54
CA PRO A 150 -19.53 -5.26 11.83
C PRO A 150 -19.40 -4.23 12.97
N PHE A 151 -20.06 -4.48 14.11
CA PHE A 151 -20.10 -3.53 15.23
C PHE A 151 -18.72 -3.12 15.77
N TYR A 152 -17.72 -3.95 15.62
CA TYR A 152 -16.36 -3.69 16.11
C TYR A 152 -15.54 -2.71 15.21
N ILE A 153 -16.13 -2.19 14.13
CA ILE A 153 -15.51 -1.07 13.40
C ILE A 153 -15.72 0.27 14.13
N ASP A 154 -16.68 0.36 15.05
CA ASP A 154 -17.11 1.63 15.66
C ASP A 154 -15.97 2.35 16.37
N GLU A 155 -15.08 1.62 17.05
CA GLU A 155 -13.90 2.21 17.71
C GLU A 155 -12.89 2.82 16.71
N TYR A 156 -12.72 2.19 15.55
CA TYR A 156 -11.85 2.71 14.49
C TYR A 156 -12.48 3.91 13.78
N MET A 157 -13.80 3.86 13.53
CA MET A 157 -14.56 4.95 12.91
C MET A 157 -14.66 6.18 13.82
N ALA A 158 -14.52 6.02 15.15
CA ALA A 158 -14.50 7.13 16.10
C ALA A 158 -13.17 7.88 16.14
N ASP A 159 -12.10 7.37 15.48
CA ASP A 159 -10.82 8.09 15.42
C ASP A 159 -10.98 9.37 14.57
N PRO A 160 -10.50 10.52 15.09
CA PRO A 160 -10.68 11.81 14.41
C PRO A 160 -9.94 11.94 13.06
N SER A 161 -9.06 11.00 12.72
CA SER A 161 -8.40 10.93 11.41
C SER A 161 -9.26 10.25 10.34
N VAL A 162 -10.40 9.63 10.72
CA VAL A 162 -11.25 8.81 9.85
C VAL A 162 -12.49 9.58 9.42
N ASP A 163 -12.63 9.79 8.13
CA ASP A 163 -13.85 10.27 7.50
C ASP A 163 -14.45 9.19 6.60
N ASN A 164 -15.78 9.07 6.60
CA ASN A 164 -16.44 8.05 5.81
C ASN A 164 -17.85 8.44 5.33
N PHE A 165 -18.31 7.76 4.28
CA PHE A 165 -19.67 7.75 3.78
C PHE A 165 -20.19 6.32 3.76
N SER A 166 -21.28 6.03 4.47
CA SER A 166 -21.83 4.68 4.62
C SER A 166 -23.27 4.59 4.13
N GLY A 167 -23.51 3.76 3.10
CA GLY A 167 -24.85 3.47 2.59
C GLY A 167 -25.57 4.67 1.96
N THR A 168 -24.82 5.66 1.46
CA THR A 168 -25.32 6.95 0.97
C THR A 168 -25.25 7.09 -0.55
N PHE A 169 -24.80 6.05 -1.23
CA PHE A 169 -24.58 6.06 -2.67
C PHE A 169 -25.79 5.53 -3.45
N SER A 170 -25.78 5.75 -4.74
CA SER A 170 -26.85 5.37 -5.64
C SER A 170 -27.00 3.85 -5.77
N ARG A 171 -28.24 3.40 -5.97
CA ARG A 171 -28.57 2.00 -6.22
C ARG A 171 -28.90 1.79 -7.70
N VAL A 172 -28.18 0.88 -8.34
CA VAL A 172 -28.38 0.51 -9.75
C VAL A 172 -29.21 -0.78 -9.80
N ASP A 173 -30.30 -0.76 -10.57
CA ASP A 173 -31.05 -1.98 -10.86
C ASP A 173 -30.28 -2.83 -11.89
N ASN A 174 -29.54 -3.81 -11.38
CA ASN A 174 -28.71 -4.72 -12.17
C ASN A 174 -29.17 -6.18 -12.08
N GLY A 175 -30.38 -6.42 -11.53
CA GLY A 175 -30.95 -7.74 -11.36
C GLY A 175 -30.31 -8.59 -10.22
N LYS A 176 -29.39 -8.00 -9.43
CA LYS A 176 -28.74 -8.68 -8.31
C LYS A 176 -29.45 -8.39 -6.98
N SER A 177 -29.01 -9.06 -5.90
CA SER A 177 -29.48 -8.75 -4.54
C SER A 177 -29.12 -7.32 -4.16
N ARG A 178 -29.90 -6.72 -3.23
CA ARG A 178 -29.73 -5.33 -2.79
C ARG A 178 -28.28 -4.99 -2.39
N GLU A 179 -27.59 -5.92 -1.79
CA GLU A 179 -26.21 -5.75 -1.33
C GLU A 179 -25.18 -5.59 -2.46
N ASN A 180 -25.55 -5.95 -3.71
CA ASN A 180 -24.69 -5.82 -4.91
C ASN A 180 -25.20 -4.73 -5.87
N THR A 181 -25.99 -3.76 -5.37
CA THR A 181 -26.62 -2.72 -6.21
C THR A 181 -26.09 -1.32 -5.92
N GLU A 182 -25.28 -1.12 -4.89
CA GLU A 182 -24.76 0.20 -4.52
C GLU A 182 -23.49 0.54 -5.28
N TYR A 183 -23.49 1.72 -5.88
CA TYR A 183 -22.39 2.24 -6.70
C TYR A 183 -22.23 3.74 -6.46
N ILE A 184 -21.01 4.25 -6.57
CA ILE A 184 -20.76 5.67 -6.74
C ILE A 184 -21.11 6.02 -8.18
N LEU A 185 -22.05 6.94 -8.37
CA LEU A 185 -22.41 7.54 -9.65
C LEU A 185 -22.06 9.04 -9.65
N PRO A 186 -22.00 9.70 -10.84
CA PRO A 186 -21.72 11.13 -10.93
C PRO A 186 -22.60 11.98 -10.01
N GLY A 187 -21.98 12.83 -9.20
CA GLY A 187 -22.65 13.71 -8.23
C GLY A 187 -22.92 13.09 -6.86
N ASP A 188 -22.75 11.78 -6.66
CA ASP A 188 -22.97 11.16 -5.35
C ASP A 188 -21.92 11.63 -4.31
N LEU A 189 -20.67 11.74 -4.71
CA LEU A 189 -19.60 12.22 -3.83
C LEU A 189 -19.80 13.68 -3.47
N ASP A 190 -20.07 14.55 -4.43
CA ASP A 190 -20.34 15.96 -4.17
C ASP A 190 -21.45 16.14 -3.15
N LYS A 191 -22.57 15.44 -3.35
CA LYS A 191 -23.70 15.44 -2.42
C LYS A 191 -23.32 14.95 -1.02
N ASN A 192 -22.48 13.91 -0.92
CA ASN A 192 -22.02 13.40 0.37
C ASN A 192 -21.10 14.39 1.08
N PHE A 193 -20.15 15.00 0.38
CA PHE A 193 -19.28 16.03 0.92
C PHE A 193 -20.07 17.26 1.38
N GLU A 194 -21.00 17.76 0.56
CA GLU A 194 -21.86 18.91 0.90
C GLU A 194 -22.72 18.67 2.15
N ASN A 195 -23.28 17.47 2.29
CA ASN A 195 -24.19 17.14 3.39
C ASN A 195 -23.48 16.82 4.71
N SER A 196 -22.24 16.33 4.66
CA SER A 196 -21.50 15.85 5.85
C SER A 196 -20.59 16.91 6.47
N GLY A 197 -20.11 17.86 5.67
CA GLY A 197 -19.06 18.80 6.07
C GLY A 197 -17.67 18.17 6.13
N VAL A 198 -17.49 16.94 5.64
CA VAL A 198 -16.18 16.29 5.44
C VAL A 198 -15.37 17.09 4.42
N SER A 199 -14.09 17.33 4.70
CA SER A 199 -13.22 18.05 3.79
C SER A 199 -12.87 17.23 2.56
N LYS A 200 -12.94 17.84 1.38
CA LYS A 200 -12.39 17.28 0.13
C LYS A 200 -10.85 17.35 0.10
N GLU A 201 -10.25 18.22 0.89
CA GLU A 201 -8.81 18.44 0.94
C GLU A 201 -8.15 17.62 2.06
N TYR A 202 -6.88 17.33 1.90
CA TYR A 202 -6.08 16.69 2.95
C TYR A 202 -6.19 17.42 4.28
N THR A 203 -6.31 16.66 5.35
CA THR A 203 -6.39 17.16 6.72
C THR A 203 -5.02 17.17 7.38
N SER A 204 -4.94 17.67 8.62
CA SER A 204 -3.70 17.64 9.42
C SER A 204 -3.21 16.21 9.75
N TYR A 205 -3.99 15.19 9.45
CA TYR A 205 -3.62 13.78 9.65
C TYR A 205 -2.86 13.18 8.45
N TYR A 206 -2.78 13.90 7.33
CA TYR A 206 -1.97 13.46 6.19
C TYR A 206 -0.48 13.62 6.50
N GLU A 207 0.28 12.51 6.47
CA GLU A 207 1.70 12.48 6.82
C GLU A 207 2.64 12.60 5.59
N GLY A 208 2.09 12.97 4.45
CA GLY A 208 2.86 13.17 3.23
C GLY A 208 2.83 11.98 2.26
N PRO A 209 3.67 12.01 1.21
CA PRO A 209 3.68 10.99 0.16
C PRO A 209 3.90 9.59 0.69
N HIS A 210 3.11 8.64 0.18
CA HIS A 210 3.14 7.24 0.58
C HIS A 210 4.31 6.49 -0.05
N TYR A 211 4.55 6.73 -1.33
CA TYR A 211 5.62 6.07 -2.08
C TYR A 211 6.75 7.04 -2.44
N GLN A 212 7.94 6.49 -2.61
CA GLN A 212 9.02 7.14 -3.33
C GLN A 212 9.00 6.62 -4.77
N PHE A 213 8.87 7.51 -5.74
CA PHE A 213 8.87 7.14 -7.14
C PHE A 213 10.24 7.34 -7.77
N ALA A 214 10.61 6.43 -8.69
CA ALA A 214 11.72 6.65 -9.60
C ALA A 214 11.33 7.70 -10.65
N SER A 215 12.32 8.43 -11.18
CA SER A 215 12.06 9.30 -12.31
C SER A 215 11.76 8.48 -13.58
N GLU A 216 10.92 9.00 -14.48
CA GLU A 216 10.61 8.32 -15.74
C GLU A 216 11.85 8.16 -16.64
N SER A 217 12.84 9.06 -16.51
CA SER A 217 14.12 8.96 -17.23
C SER A 217 15.06 7.89 -16.66
N ASN A 218 14.84 7.47 -15.42
CA ASN A 218 15.63 6.43 -14.76
C ASN A 218 14.70 5.51 -13.94
N PRO A 219 13.88 4.68 -14.62
CA PRO A 219 12.94 3.78 -13.95
C PRO A 219 13.68 2.70 -13.17
N VAL A 220 12.96 2.13 -12.20
CA VAL A 220 13.47 0.96 -11.45
C VAL A 220 13.63 -0.22 -12.41
N ASP A 221 14.86 -0.73 -12.51
CA ASP A 221 15.19 -1.99 -13.17
C ASP A 221 15.72 -2.98 -12.13
N LEU A 222 14.94 -4.01 -11.83
CA LEU A 222 15.29 -5.04 -10.85
C LEU A 222 16.20 -6.12 -11.44
N SER A 223 16.50 -6.11 -12.75
CA SER A 223 17.25 -7.19 -13.41
C SER A 223 18.66 -7.37 -12.89
N SER A 224 19.26 -6.32 -12.32
CA SER A 224 20.60 -6.36 -11.72
C SER A 224 20.62 -6.55 -10.21
N ALA A 225 19.45 -6.60 -9.56
CA ALA A 225 19.39 -6.82 -8.11
C ALA A 225 19.81 -8.25 -7.75
N PRO A 226 20.63 -8.45 -6.70
CA PRO A 226 21.24 -9.74 -6.41
C PRO A 226 20.22 -10.85 -6.09
N ASP A 227 19.06 -10.48 -5.55
CA ASP A 227 18.01 -11.40 -5.13
C ASP A 227 16.78 -11.37 -6.08
N ALA A 228 16.96 -10.80 -7.29
CA ALA A 228 15.89 -10.73 -8.27
C ALA A 228 15.54 -12.10 -8.83
N ILE A 229 14.25 -12.37 -8.91
CA ILE A 229 13.69 -13.55 -9.58
C ILE A 229 12.84 -13.11 -10.77
N ASP A 230 12.61 -14.03 -11.72
CA ASP A 230 11.63 -13.82 -12.78
C ASP A 230 10.23 -13.72 -12.17
N ALA A 231 9.41 -12.85 -12.75
CA ALA A 231 8.05 -12.60 -12.28
C ALA A 231 7.15 -12.29 -13.48
N ASN A 232 7.10 -13.20 -14.46
CA ASN A 232 6.17 -13.08 -15.56
C ASN A 232 4.75 -13.37 -15.12
N THR A 233 4.60 -14.14 -14.05
CA THR A 233 3.31 -14.45 -13.44
C THR A 233 3.39 -14.33 -11.91
N VAL A 234 2.28 -13.91 -11.30
CA VAL A 234 2.08 -13.91 -9.86
C VAL A 234 0.73 -14.56 -9.58
N ASP A 235 0.76 -15.76 -9.03
CA ASP A 235 -0.43 -16.51 -8.60
C ASP A 235 -0.59 -16.33 -7.08
N LEU A 236 -1.64 -15.61 -6.71
CA LEU A 236 -1.91 -15.27 -5.32
C LEU A 236 -2.68 -16.40 -4.63
N PRO A 237 -2.33 -16.75 -3.38
CA PRO A 237 -2.98 -17.83 -2.65
C PRO A 237 -4.36 -17.38 -2.12
N PHE A 238 -5.23 -16.95 -3.04
CA PHE A 238 -6.62 -16.59 -2.76
C PHE A 238 -7.56 -17.64 -3.39
N PRO A 239 -7.79 -18.78 -2.72
CA PRO A 239 -8.41 -19.96 -3.33
C PRO A 239 -9.85 -19.74 -3.76
N HIS A 240 -10.56 -18.74 -3.21
CA HIS A 240 -11.93 -18.44 -3.60
C HIS A 240 -12.03 -17.86 -5.01
N ASN A 241 -11.20 -16.90 -5.34
CA ASN A 241 -11.26 -16.17 -6.60
C ASN A 241 -10.09 -16.50 -7.55
N GLY A 242 -8.99 -17.09 -7.06
CA GLY A 242 -7.84 -17.45 -7.88
C GLY A 242 -7.26 -16.22 -8.58
N SER A 243 -6.89 -15.22 -7.76
CA SER A 243 -6.32 -13.95 -8.23
C SER A 243 -4.95 -14.19 -8.87
N TYR A 244 -4.80 -13.76 -10.10
CA TYR A 244 -3.64 -14.04 -10.94
C TYR A 244 -3.25 -12.80 -11.73
N LEU A 245 -1.96 -12.50 -11.78
CA LEU A 245 -1.41 -11.38 -12.55
C LEU A 245 -0.38 -11.92 -13.55
N GLU A 246 -0.50 -11.50 -14.81
CA GLU A 246 0.39 -11.88 -15.91
C GLU A 246 1.05 -10.63 -16.51
N TYR A 247 2.38 -10.69 -16.62
CA TYR A 247 3.18 -9.60 -17.18
C TYR A 247 3.12 -9.59 -18.70
N ASN A 248 2.85 -8.43 -19.26
CA ASN A 248 2.96 -8.18 -20.70
C ASN A 248 4.20 -7.31 -20.96
N ALA A 249 5.17 -7.85 -21.65
CA ALA A 249 6.43 -7.17 -21.96
C ALA A 249 6.28 -6.01 -22.97
N ASP A 250 5.21 -5.98 -23.78
CA ASP A 250 5.01 -4.95 -24.81
C ASP A 250 4.66 -3.59 -24.19
N ASP A 251 3.88 -3.58 -23.10
CA ASP A 251 3.49 -2.37 -22.37
C ASP A 251 4.01 -2.31 -20.94
N GLN A 252 4.70 -3.39 -20.51
CA GLN A 252 5.31 -3.52 -19.19
C GLN A 252 4.32 -3.43 -18.01
N LEU A 253 3.10 -4.00 -18.19
CA LEU A 253 2.05 -4.02 -17.19
C LEU A 253 1.71 -5.45 -16.78
N TYR A 254 1.21 -5.61 -15.56
CA TYR A 254 0.64 -6.84 -15.04
C TYR A 254 -0.88 -6.81 -15.18
N TYR A 255 -1.44 -7.77 -15.89
CA TYR A 255 -2.87 -7.90 -16.16
C TYR A 255 -3.54 -8.84 -15.18
N TYR A 256 -4.52 -8.32 -14.45
CA TYR A 256 -5.22 -9.06 -13.41
C TYR A 256 -6.34 -9.93 -13.98
N SER A 257 -6.44 -11.14 -13.45
CA SER A 257 -7.48 -12.12 -13.73
C SER A 257 -7.98 -12.74 -12.44
N GLU A 258 -9.25 -13.13 -12.40
CA GLU A 258 -9.87 -13.87 -11.32
C GLU A 258 -10.96 -14.80 -11.83
N TYR A 259 -11.32 -15.84 -11.07
CA TYR A 259 -12.27 -16.85 -11.51
C TYR A 259 -11.94 -17.45 -12.89
N GLY A 260 -10.63 -17.53 -13.22
CA GLY A 260 -10.12 -18.04 -14.51
C GLY A 260 -10.44 -17.15 -15.71
N LYS A 261 -10.70 -15.85 -15.51
CA LYS A 261 -11.03 -14.89 -16.57
C LYS A 261 -10.34 -13.56 -16.35
N ALA A 262 -10.02 -12.87 -17.45
CA ALA A 262 -9.59 -11.49 -17.42
C ALA A 262 -10.62 -10.62 -16.68
N HIS A 263 -10.16 -9.79 -15.73
CA HIS A 263 -11.00 -8.85 -15.03
C HIS A 263 -11.15 -7.58 -15.86
N VAL A 264 -12.26 -7.44 -16.53
CA VAL A 264 -12.55 -6.30 -17.41
C VAL A 264 -13.57 -5.35 -16.81
N ASP A 265 -13.41 -4.06 -17.07
CA ASP A 265 -14.26 -2.97 -16.60
C ASP A 265 -15.17 -2.48 -17.73
N PRO A 266 -16.47 -2.86 -17.72
CA PRO A 266 -17.41 -2.40 -18.74
C PRO A 266 -17.68 -0.89 -18.70
N GLY A 267 -17.41 -0.24 -17.58
CA GLY A 267 -17.57 1.22 -17.42
C GLY A 267 -16.47 2.02 -18.12
N ASN A 268 -15.35 1.35 -18.49
CA ASN A 268 -14.20 1.95 -19.13
C ASN A 268 -13.76 1.13 -20.36
N ASP A 269 -14.60 1.05 -21.38
CA ASP A 269 -14.35 0.40 -22.67
C ASP A 269 -13.84 -1.05 -22.59
N ASN A 270 -14.27 -1.80 -21.57
CA ASN A 270 -13.82 -3.15 -21.26
C ASN A 270 -12.29 -3.27 -21.08
N LYS A 271 -11.64 -2.22 -20.57
CA LYS A 271 -10.21 -2.31 -20.22
C LYS A 271 -10.02 -3.35 -19.14
N GLN A 272 -9.02 -4.18 -19.32
CA GLN A 272 -8.60 -5.11 -18.28
C GLN A 272 -7.89 -4.35 -17.17
N LEU A 273 -8.15 -4.73 -15.92
CA LEU A 273 -7.44 -4.21 -14.75
C LEU A 273 -5.96 -4.58 -14.86
N CYS A 274 -5.09 -3.57 -14.77
CA CYS A 274 -3.65 -3.76 -14.92
C CYS A 274 -2.86 -2.79 -14.05
N PHE A 275 -1.60 -3.16 -13.75
CA PHE A 275 -0.74 -2.48 -12.80
C PHE A 275 0.71 -2.44 -13.28
N LYS A 276 1.41 -1.37 -12.92
CA LYS A 276 2.86 -1.22 -13.15
C LYS A 276 3.66 -1.84 -12.00
N ASN A 277 3.15 -1.72 -10.78
CA ASN A 277 3.81 -2.17 -9.57
C ASN A 277 2.92 -3.15 -8.81
N LEU A 278 3.52 -4.23 -8.29
CA LEU A 278 2.86 -5.11 -7.33
C LEU A 278 3.66 -5.10 -6.03
N LEU A 279 2.97 -4.91 -4.91
CA LEU A 279 3.51 -5.00 -3.55
C LEU A 279 2.77 -6.12 -2.83
N ILE A 280 3.44 -7.26 -2.66
CA ILE A 280 2.83 -8.43 -2.03
C ILE A 280 3.34 -8.52 -0.60
N GLN A 281 2.44 -8.38 0.37
CA GLN A 281 2.75 -8.37 1.79
C GLN A 281 2.35 -9.68 2.46
N SER A 282 3.29 -10.34 3.13
CA SER A 282 2.97 -11.38 4.11
C SER A 282 2.53 -10.71 5.40
N CYS A 283 1.32 -10.99 5.86
CA CYS A 283 0.75 -10.34 7.02
C CYS A 283 0.01 -11.33 7.93
N GLY A 284 0.29 -11.26 9.23
CA GLY A 284 -0.48 -11.97 10.25
C GLY A 284 -1.89 -11.42 10.36
N TYR A 285 -2.81 -12.19 10.91
CA TYR A 285 -4.18 -11.75 11.17
C TYR A 285 -4.77 -12.38 12.42
N THR A 286 -5.81 -11.72 12.95
CA THR A 286 -6.64 -12.25 14.03
C THR A 286 -8.09 -12.37 13.58
N GLN A 287 -8.69 -13.57 13.70
CA GLN A 287 -10.11 -13.74 13.46
C GLN A 287 -10.91 -13.24 14.66
N TYR A 288 -11.93 -12.42 14.42
CA TYR A 288 -12.71 -11.76 15.47
C TYR A 288 -13.99 -12.49 15.86
N ASP A 289 -14.61 -13.20 14.91
CA ASP A 289 -15.94 -13.77 15.14
C ASP A 289 -16.16 -15.10 14.41
N GLU A 290 -17.34 -15.70 14.64
CA GLU A 290 -17.77 -16.95 14.01
C GLU A 290 -18.07 -16.85 12.51
N HIS A 291 -18.19 -15.62 11.96
CA HIS A 291 -18.32 -15.37 10.52
C HIS A 291 -16.98 -15.40 9.81
N GLY A 292 -15.90 -15.61 10.57
CA GLY A 292 -14.55 -15.61 10.03
C GLY A 292 -13.98 -14.23 9.71
N TYR A 293 -14.64 -13.15 10.13
CA TYR A 293 -14.12 -11.79 9.92
C TYR A 293 -12.85 -11.60 10.72
N LEU A 294 -11.92 -10.85 10.13
CA LEU A 294 -10.56 -10.76 10.63
C LEU A 294 -10.01 -9.34 10.54
N ILE A 295 -8.94 -9.11 11.28
CA ILE A 295 -8.09 -7.93 11.17
C ILE A 295 -6.68 -8.40 10.88
N PHE A 296 -6.06 -7.83 9.84
CA PHE A 296 -4.64 -8.03 9.60
C PHE A 296 -3.79 -7.16 10.53
N ASP A 297 -2.66 -7.69 10.95
CA ASP A 297 -1.67 -7.00 11.79
C ASP A 297 -0.86 -5.98 10.97
N CYS A 298 -1.55 -5.13 10.21
CA CYS A 298 -0.94 -4.22 9.24
C CYS A 298 -0.26 -3.00 9.86
N VAL A 299 -0.52 -2.67 11.15
CA VAL A 299 0.27 -1.67 11.91
C VAL A 299 1.41 -2.41 12.61
N SER A 300 2.42 -2.80 11.85
CA SER A 300 3.50 -3.69 12.24
C SER A 300 4.60 -3.68 11.17
N GLN A 301 5.30 -4.80 11.04
CA GLN A 301 6.28 -5.05 9.98
C GLN A 301 6.24 -6.50 9.53
N GLY A 302 6.68 -6.77 8.30
CA GLY A 302 6.72 -8.12 7.74
C GLY A 302 7.56 -8.20 6.48
N GLY A 303 7.63 -9.40 5.92
CA GLY A 303 8.26 -9.65 4.62
C GLY A 303 7.27 -9.48 3.46
N GLY A 304 7.81 -9.41 2.26
CA GLY A 304 7.01 -9.30 1.04
C GLY A 304 7.84 -9.34 -0.22
N TYR A 305 7.20 -9.02 -1.33
CA TYR A 305 7.86 -8.84 -2.63
C TYR A 305 7.44 -7.51 -3.24
N TYR A 306 8.40 -6.84 -3.87
CA TYR A 306 8.15 -5.80 -4.86
C TYR A 306 8.35 -6.37 -6.25
N VAL A 307 7.35 -6.20 -7.11
CA VAL A 307 7.31 -6.78 -8.46
C VAL A 307 7.08 -5.66 -9.47
N THR A 308 7.92 -5.58 -10.49
CA THR A 308 7.80 -4.64 -11.61
C THR A 308 8.62 -5.13 -12.79
N ASN A 309 8.21 -4.78 -14.01
CA ASN A 309 8.94 -5.06 -15.24
C ASN A 309 9.37 -6.54 -15.41
N GLY A 310 8.51 -7.49 -15.03
CA GLY A 310 8.80 -8.93 -15.16
C GLY A 310 9.81 -9.48 -14.16
N LYS A 311 10.11 -8.72 -13.10
CA LYS A 311 11.04 -9.12 -12.03
C LYS A 311 10.46 -8.85 -10.65
N ALA A 312 10.91 -9.62 -9.66
CA ALA A 312 10.57 -9.42 -8.26
C ALA A 312 11.81 -9.47 -7.37
N ILE A 313 11.79 -8.67 -6.32
CA ILE A 313 12.78 -8.72 -5.23
C ILE A 313 12.08 -8.91 -3.88
N PRO A 314 12.69 -9.62 -2.92
CA PRO A 314 12.20 -9.64 -1.56
C PRO A 314 12.35 -8.25 -0.93
N VAL A 315 11.32 -7.86 -0.16
CA VAL A 315 11.29 -6.60 0.60
C VAL A 315 10.82 -6.85 2.02
N THR A 316 11.08 -5.88 2.90
CA THR A 316 10.40 -5.78 4.18
C THR A 316 9.47 -4.58 4.16
N TRP A 317 8.29 -4.71 4.74
CA TRP A 317 7.37 -3.60 4.91
C TRP A 317 7.25 -3.21 6.38
N LYS A 318 6.95 -1.93 6.64
CA LYS A 318 6.77 -1.39 7.98
C LYS A 318 5.72 -0.29 7.98
N LYS A 319 4.81 -0.35 8.97
CA LYS A 319 3.83 0.69 9.29
C LYS A 319 3.85 0.94 10.80
N GLU A 320 4.07 2.18 11.23
CA GLU A 320 4.31 2.50 12.64
C GLU A 320 3.03 2.78 13.43
N LYS A 321 2.07 3.44 12.82
CA LYS A 321 0.76 3.77 13.41
C LYS A 321 -0.32 3.86 12.33
N MET A 322 -1.56 4.06 12.70
CA MET A 322 -2.71 4.07 11.81
C MET A 322 -2.56 5.04 10.63
N THR A 323 -2.08 6.27 10.88
CA THR A 323 -1.92 7.32 9.87
C THR A 323 -0.59 7.28 9.12
N SER A 324 0.40 6.53 9.61
CA SER A 324 1.71 6.46 8.94
C SER A 324 1.63 5.68 7.64
N PRO A 325 2.27 6.17 6.57
CA PRO A 325 2.45 5.39 5.35
C PRO A 325 3.15 4.06 5.59
N THR A 326 2.69 3.00 4.93
CA THR A 326 3.43 1.75 4.85
C THR A 326 4.66 1.96 3.96
N ARG A 327 5.85 1.68 4.48
CA ARG A 327 7.14 1.82 3.78
C ARG A 327 7.71 0.45 3.45
N TYR A 328 8.42 0.36 2.34
CA TYR A 328 9.04 -0.87 1.87
C TYR A 328 10.55 -0.68 1.73
N TYR A 329 11.31 -1.69 2.16
CA TYR A 329 12.76 -1.63 2.23
C TYR A 329 13.37 -2.85 1.54
N ASP A 330 14.49 -2.64 0.84
CA ASP A 330 15.31 -3.69 0.24
C ASP A 330 16.09 -4.50 1.30
N ALA A 331 16.83 -5.52 0.87
CA ALA A 331 17.66 -6.35 1.75
C ALA A 331 18.77 -5.58 2.46
N ALA A 332 19.19 -4.41 1.96
CA ALA A 332 20.15 -3.52 2.58
C ALA A 332 19.53 -2.55 3.59
N GLY A 333 18.20 -2.51 3.68
CA GLY A 333 17.44 -1.61 4.55
C GLY A 333 17.22 -0.22 3.98
N ASN A 334 17.43 -0.03 2.68
CA ASN A 334 17.07 1.22 2.01
C ASN A 334 15.60 1.20 1.61
N GLU A 335 14.89 2.33 1.78
CA GLU A 335 13.53 2.46 1.27
C GLU A 335 13.56 2.35 -0.26
N ILE A 336 12.73 1.46 -0.82
CA ILE A 336 12.67 1.25 -2.26
C ILE A 336 12.00 2.42 -2.97
N LYS A 337 12.38 2.65 -4.22
CA LYS A 337 11.58 3.43 -5.17
C LYS A 337 10.71 2.47 -5.99
N ILE A 338 9.50 2.92 -6.35
CA ILE A 338 8.63 2.22 -7.29
C ILE A 338 8.50 2.97 -8.60
N ASN A 339 8.04 2.31 -9.66
CA ASN A 339 7.85 2.92 -10.97
C ASN A 339 6.58 3.78 -11.04
N THR A 340 6.58 4.83 -11.89
CA THR A 340 5.38 5.59 -12.24
C THR A 340 4.31 4.66 -12.79
N GLY A 341 3.09 4.76 -12.27
CA GLY A 341 1.91 3.99 -12.67
C GLY A 341 1.17 3.38 -11.50
N LYS A 342 0.09 2.68 -11.80
CA LYS A 342 -0.82 2.07 -10.83
C LYS A 342 -0.16 0.97 -10.03
N THR A 343 -0.60 0.82 -8.78
CA THR A 343 -0.06 -0.18 -7.86
C THR A 343 -1.15 -1.15 -7.37
N TYR A 344 -0.85 -2.44 -7.42
CA TYR A 344 -1.60 -3.49 -6.73
C TYR A 344 -0.90 -3.84 -5.42
N VAL A 345 -1.67 -3.98 -4.33
CA VAL A 345 -1.16 -4.40 -3.03
C VAL A 345 -1.93 -5.63 -2.57
N GLY A 346 -1.27 -6.77 -2.53
CA GLY A 346 -1.84 -8.03 -2.06
C GLY A 346 -1.47 -8.31 -0.61
N PHE A 347 -2.47 -8.45 0.29
CA PHE A 347 -2.26 -8.91 1.66
C PHE A 347 -2.42 -10.42 1.72
N VAL A 348 -1.31 -11.13 1.65
CA VAL A 348 -1.28 -12.59 1.75
C VAL A 348 -1.22 -13.00 3.23
N PRO A 349 -2.19 -13.80 3.73
CA PRO A 349 -2.12 -14.34 5.07
C PRO A 349 -0.84 -15.14 5.30
N VAL A 350 -0.23 -14.98 6.48
CA VAL A 350 1.05 -15.63 6.79
C VAL A 350 1.00 -17.16 6.70
N ASP A 351 -0.17 -17.76 6.94
CA ASP A 351 -0.41 -19.21 6.84
C ASP A 351 -0.56 -19.70 5.40
N ASP A 352 -0.88 -18.81 4.44
CA ASP A 352 -0.93 -19.11 3.00
C ASP A 352 0.34 -18.63 2.25
N TRP A 353 1.31 -18.00 2.95
CA TRP A 353 2.48 -17.38 2.31
C TRP A 353 3.31 -18.33 1.44
N LEU A 354 3.41 -19.59 1.85
CA LEU A 354 4.19 -20.59 1.10
C LEU A 354 3.50 -21.07 -0.18
N ASP A 355 2.23 -20.75 -0.36
CA ASP A 355 1.44 -21.08 -1.55
C ASP A 355 1.46 -19.94 -2.59
N LEU A 356 2.11 -18.80 -2.29
CA LEU A 356 2.36 -17.73 -3.27
C LEU A 356 3.35 -18.23 -4.32
N VAL A 357 2.98 -18.12 -5.61
CA VAL A 357 3.86 -18.49 -6.74
C VAL A 357 4.20 -17.25 -7.55
N ILE A 358 5.50 -17.04 -7.77
CA ILE A 358 6.06 -15.97 -8.61
C ILE A 358 7.02 -16.64 -9.61
N GLU A 359 6.76 -16.55 -10.93
CA GLU A 359 7.52 -17.22 -11.98
C GLU A 359 7.83 -16.31 -13.19
#